data_98ab72bdcea5539a1282880d73696fac
#
_entry.id   98ab72bdcea5539a1282880d73696fac
#
_cell.length_a   1.000
_cell.length_b   1.000
_cell.length_c   1.000
_cell.angle_alpha   90.00
_cell.angle_beta   90.00
_cell.angle_gamma   90.00
#
_symmetry.space_group_name_H-M   'P 1'
#
loop_
_entity.id
_entity.type
_entity.pdbx_description
1 polymer ?
#
loop_
_entity_poly.entity_id
_entity_poly.type
_entity_poly.pdbx_seq_one_letter_code
_entity_poly.pdbx_strand_id
1 'polypeptide(L)'
;RSIFKTDEQERTSDDYFLASGSNVSFFFEEKAIDSEGHFTVPKQQSINKIGHAQHRLDPVYKGIVNELDFTSLGRDLGIEKPEAVQSMHIFKQPSIGGEVGLHQDSTFLYTEPKSCIGFWLALEDATASNGCLQALKGGHKITLKQRFKLSKKGGTEFEILDDEPWPLTPLEL
;
A
#
# COMPACT_ATOMS: atom_id res chain seq x y z
N ARG A 1 -8.26 3.06 -17.16
CA ARG A 1 -6.99 2.42 -16.72
C ARG A 1 -6.38 3.31 -15.67
N SER A 2 -6.16 2.79 -14.47
CA SER A 2 -5.51 3.55 -13.41
C SER A 2 -4.04 3.15 -13.30
N ILE A 3 -3.16 4.14 -13.32
CA ILE A 3 -1.72 4.01 -13.15
C ILE A 3 -1.44 4.38 -11.71
N PHE A 4 -0.69 3.53 -11.00
CA PHE A 4 -0.23 3.84 -9.66
C PHE A 4 1.05 4.65 -9.74
N LYS A 5 1.00 5.89 -9.26
CA LYS A 5 2.16 6.79 -9.17
C LYS A 5 2.58 6.94 -7.73
N THR A 6 3.87 6.82 -7.47
CA THR A 6 4.46 6.90 -6.14
C THR A 6 5.00 8.29 -5.81
N ASP A 7 5.30 9.08 -6.82
CA ASP A 7 5.94 10.40 -6.73
C ASP A 7 4.98 11.58 -6.89
N GLU A 8 3.81 11.37 -7.53
CA GLU A 8 2.76 12.38 -7.67
C GLU A 8 1.45 11.87 -7.04
N GLN A 9 1.31 12.08 -5.76
CA GLN A 9 0.19 11.58 -4.97
C GLN A 9 -1.19 12.16 -5.38
N GLU A 10 -1.24 13.25 -6.09
CA GLU A 10 -2.49 13.84 -6.61
C GLU A 10 -3.22 12.95 -7.62
N ARG A 11 -2.51 12.03 -8.29
CA ARG A 11 -3.09 11.21 -9.36
C ARG A 11 -3.65 9.86 -8.92
N THR A 12 -3.43 9.46 -7.69
CA THR A 12 -4.02 8.23 -7.11
C THR A 12 -5.41 8.47 -6.51
N SER A 13 -6.01 9.60 -6.76
CA SER A 13 -7.30 10.02 -6.22
C SER A 13 -8.44 9.99 -7.24
N ASP A 14 -8.26 9.30 -8.37
CA ASP A 14 -9.34 9.09 -9.32
C ASP A 14 -10.48 8.23 -8.73
N ASP A 15 -11.65 8.31 -9.31
CA ASP A 15 -12.83 7.55 -8.86
C ASP A 15 -12.57 6.04 -8.84
N TYR A 16 -11.72 5.53 -9.73
CA TYR A 16 -11.34 4.13 -9.77
C TYR A 16 -10.55 3.72 -8.52
N PHE A 17 -9.59 4.55 -8.10
CA PHE A 17 -8.83 4.32 -6.88
C PHE A 17 -9.74 4.41 -5.65
N LEU A 18 -10.56 5.46 -5.54
CA LEU A 18 -11.47 5.64 -4.42
C LEU A 18 -12.48 4.50 -4.29
N ALA A 19 -13.00 3.99 -5.41
CA ALA A 19 -13.91 2.85 -5.43
C ALA A 19 -13.22 1.51 -5.12
N SER A 20 -11.90 1.42 -5.21
CA SER A 20 -11.14 0.17 -5.04
C SER A 20 -11.16 -0.38 -3.62
N GLY A 21 -11.46 0.44 -2.62
CA GLY A 21 -11.57 0.02 -1.22
C GLY A 21 -12.60 -1.08 -0.98
N SER A 22 -13.62 -1.18 -1.82
CA SER A 22 -14.66 -2.22 -1.77
C SER A 22 -14.62 -3.21 -2.94
N ASN A 23 -13.62 -3.13 -3.79
CA ASN A 23 -13.48 -3.92 -5.02
C ASN A 23 -12.11 -4.60 -5.11
N VAL A 24 -11.97 -5.53 -6.06
CA VAL A 24 -10.69 -6.04 -6.53
C VAL A 24 -10.32 -5.28 -7.79
N SER A 25 -9.37 -4.38 -7.67
CA SER A 25 -8.93 -3.45 -8.72
C SER A 25 -7.46 -3.65 -9.07
N PHE A 26 -7.11 -3.40 -10.33
CA PHE A 26 -5.75 -3.60 -10.86
C PHE A 26 -5.13 -2.24 -11.16
N PHE A 27 -3.91 -2.05 -10.69
CA PHE A 27 -3.14 -0.83 -10.91
C PHE A 27 -1.87 -1.16 -11.68
N PHE A 28 -1.56 -0.33 -12.67
CA PHE A 28 -0.39 -0.54 -13.52
C PHE A 28 0.83 0.23 -13.00
N GLU A 29 2.02 -0.31 -13.27
CA GLU A 29 3.27 0.43 -13.12
C GLU A 29 3.25 1.67 -14.03
N GLU A 30 3.82 2.77 -13.57
CA GLU A 30 3.86 4.02 -14.33
C GLU A 30 4.58 3.85 -15.66
N LYS A 31 5.72 3.15 -15.65
CA LYS A 31 6.51 2.90 -16.85
C LYS A 31 5.94 1.83 -17.79
N ALA A 32 4.88 1.16 -17.38
CA ALA A 32 4.24 0.12 -18.20
C ALA A 32 3.37 0.66 -19.32
N ILE A 33 3.05 1.96 -19.32
CA ILE A 33 2.19 2.59 -20.32
C ILE A 33 2.87 3.87 -20.81
N ASP A 34 3.03 4.01 -22.13
CA ASP A 34 3.60 5.19 -22.75
C ASP A 34 2.60 6.37 -22.82
N SER A 35 3.08 7.52 -23.33
CA SER A 35 2.25 8.72 -23.49
C SER A 35 1.10 8.57 -24.48
N GLU A 36 1.14 7.57 -25.35
CA GLU A 36 0.09 7.25 -26.31
C GLU A 36 -0.92 6.24 -25.76
N GLY A 37 -0.65 5.67 -24.58
CA GLY A 37 -1.51 4.71 -23.90
C GLY A 37 -1.26 3.25 -24.30
N HIS A 38 -0.14 2.95 -24.95
CA HIS A 38 0.28 1.59 -25.29
C HIS A 38 1.13 0.96 -24.19
N PHE A 39 1.04 -0.37 -24.06
CA PHE A 39 1.90 -1.09 -23.14
C PHE A 39 3.34 -1.14 -23.65
N THR A 40 4.29 -0.77 -22.80
CA THR A 40 5.74 -0.85 -23.05
C THR A 40 6.31 -2.24 -22.75
N VAL A 41 5.57 -3.05 -22.01
CA VAL A 41 5.89 -4.42 -21.61
C VAL A 41 4.67 -5.33 -21.79
N PRO A 42 4.82 -6.68 -21.80
CA PRO A 42 3.69 -7.59 -21.78
C PRO A 42 2.71 -7.25 -20.65
N LYS A 43 1.40 -7.32 -20.93
CA LYS A 43 0.35 -6.93 -19.98
C LYS A 43 0.48 -7.61 -18.61
N GLN A 44 0.92 -8.86 -18.56
CA GLN A 44 1.15 -9.61 -17.33
C GLN A 44 2.26 -9.02 -16.46
N GLN A 45 3.22 -8.33 -17.08
CA GLN A 45 4.34 -7.67 -16.43
C GLN A 45 4.09 -6.18 -16.18
N SER A 46 2.91 -5.69 -16.46
CA SER A 46 2.57 -4.26 -16.31
C SER A 46 1.89 -3.92 -14.98
N ILE A 47 1.53 -4.93 -14.18
CA ILE A 47 0.74 -4.72 -12.96
C ILE A 47 1.69 -4.37 -11.80
N ASN A 48 1.40 -3.26 -11.14
CA ASN A 48 2.03 -2.84 -9.89
C ASN A 48 1.39 -3.55 -8.69
N LYS A 49 0.07 -3.46 -8.57
CA LYS A 49 -0.66 -4.07 -7.47
C LYS A 49 -2.10 -4.42 -7.83
N ILE A 50 -2.65 -5.33 -7.06
CA ILE A 50 -4.09 -5.64 -7.00
C ILE A 50 -4.57 -5.24 -5.59
N GLY A 51 -5.65 -4.50 -5.49
CA GLY A 51 -6.21 -4.00 -4.22
C GLY A 51 -7.69 -3.64 -4.36
N HIS A 52 -8.44 -3.50 -3.30
CA HIS A 52 -7.98 -3.51 -1.92
C HIS A 52 -8.89 -4.42 -1.06
N ALA A 53 -9.81 -5.18 -1.68
CA ALA A 53 -10.79 -6.01 -0.98
C ALA A 53 -10.63 -7.52 -1.26
N GLN A 54 -9.44 -8.02 -1.63
CA GLN A 54 -9.23 -9.44 -1.92
C GLN A 54 -9.58 -10.31 -0.72
N HIS A 55 -9.20 -9.89 0.50
CA HIS A 55 -9.51 -10.61 1.75
C HIS A 55 -11.00 -10.90 1.94
N ARG A 56 -11.89 -10.14 1.27
CA ARG A 56 -13.35 -10.31 1.34
C ARG A 56 -13.94 -10.99 0.11
N LEU A 57 -13.43 -10.64 -1.08
CA LEU A 57 -14.06 -10.96 -2.35
C LEU A 57 -13.39 -12.13 -3.07
N ASP A 58 -12.11 -12.38 -2.82
CA ASP A 58 -11.38 -13.48 -3.45
C ASP A 58 -11.29 -14.68 -2.48
N PRO A 59 -11.73 -15.88 -2.89
CA PRO A 59 -11.76 -17.04 -2.02
C PRO A 59 -10.38 -17.51 -1.58
N VAL A 60 -9.33 -17.34 -2.39
CA VAL A 60 -7.95 -17.71 -2.04
C VAL A 60 -7.42 -16.80 -0.95
N TYR A 61 -7.52 -15.48 -1.14
CA TYR A 61 -7.08 -14.51 -0.13
C TYR A 61 -7.88 -14.61 1.17
N LYS A 62 -9.18 -14.87 1.07
CA LYS A 62 -10.00 -15.14 2.26
C LYS A 62 -9.55 -16.39 3.01
N GLY A 63 -9.15 -17.43 2.29
CA GLY A 63 -8.55 -18.65 2.86
C GLY A 63 -7.26 -18.30 3.62
N ILE A 64 -6.33 -17.59 3.01
CA ILE A 64 -5.06 -17.17 3.63
C ILE A 64 -5.30 -16.37 4.91
N VAL A 65 -6.22 -15.40 4.89
CA VAL A 65 -6.54 -14.57 6.06
C VAL A 65 -7.08 -15.42 7.21
N ASN A 66 -7.90 -16.43 6.90
CA ASN A 66 -8.44 -17.32 7.92
C ASN A 66 -7.39 -18.30 8.48
N GLU A 67 -6.53 -18.86 7.63
CA GLU A 67 -5.49 -19.81 8.03
C GLU A 67 -4.41 -19.16 8.90
N LEU A 68 -4.01 -17.94 8.60
CA LEU A 68 -2.98 -17.21 9.35
C LEU A 68 -3.52 -16.56 10.64
N ASP A 69 -4.82 -16.66 10.90
CA ASP A 69 -5.48 -16.12 12.09
C ASP A 69 -5.02 -14.69 12.48
N PHE A 70 -5.07 -13.79 11.51
CA PHE A 70 -4.70 -12.37 11.73
C PHE A 70 -5.52 -11.71 12.84
N THR A 71 -6.69 -12.26 13.17
CA THR A 71 -7.51 -11.77 14.28
C THR A 71 -6.83 -12.02 15.63
N SER A 72 -6.32 -13.23 15.87
CA SER A 72 -5.57 -13.52 17.09
C SER A 72 -4.26 -12.72 17.16
N LEU A 73 -3.52 -12.68 16.07
CA LEU A 73 -2.30 -11.86 15.99
C LEU A 73 -2.58 -10.38 16.28
N GLY A 74 -3.67 -9.82 15.75
CA GLY A 74 -4.07 -8.44 16.02
C GLY A 74 -4.39 -8.20 17.50
N ARG A 75 -5.05 -9.17 18.17
CA ARG A 75 -5.32 -9.09 19.62
C ARG A 75 -4.04 -9.15 20.44
N ASP A 76 -3.12 -10.03 20.08
CA ASP A 76 -1.80 -10.14 20.75
C ASP A 76 -0.99 -8.85 20.64
N LEU A 77 -1.22 -8.07 19.56
CA LEU A 77 -0.65 -6.74 19.35
C LEU A 77 -1.47 -5.61 20.01
N GLY A 78 -2.50 -5.92 20.78
CA GLY A 78 -3.27 -4.97 21.57
C GLY A 78 -4.50 -4.37 20.89
N ILE A 79 -4.92 -4.88 19.74
CA ILE A 79 -6.18 -4.46 19.10
C ILE A 79 -7.33 -5.32 19.65
N GLU A 80 -8.25 -4.73 20.41
CA GLU A 80 -9.36 -5.45 21.02
C GLU A 80 -10.29 -6.10 19.97
N LYS A 81 -10.58 -5.39 18.90
CA LYS A 81 -11.46 -5.83 17.81
C LYS A 81 -10.76 -5.64 16.47
N PRO A 82 -9.83 -6.54 16.10
CA PRO A 82 -9.12 -6.43 14.82
C PRO A 82 -10.08 -6.64 13.66
N GLU A 83 -10.01 -5.76 12.67
CA GLU A 83 -10.75 -5.87 11.42
C GLU A 83 -9.79 -5.69 10.24
N ALA A 84 -9.86 -6.59 9.25
CA ALA A 84 -9.12 -6.45 8.01
C ALA A 84 -9.81 -5.40 7.13
N VAL A 85 -9.22 -4.22 7.03
CA VAL A 85 -9.80 -3.09 6.28
C VAL A 85 -9.29 -3.04 4.84
N GLN A 86 -8.11 -3.61 4.58
CA GLN A 86 -7.47 -3.56 3.27
C GLN A 86 -6.56 -4.76 3.06
N SER A 87 -6.46 -5.21 1.83
CA SER A 87 -5.45 -6.17 1.37
C SER A 87 -4.90 -5.75 0.02
N MET A 88 -3.60 -6.00 -0.18
CA MET A 88 -2.92 -5.73 -1.45
C MET A 88 -2.03 -6.91 -1.82
N HIS A 89 -2.01 -7.24 -3.11
CA HIS A 89 -0.96 -8.04 -3.70
C HIS A 89 -0.07 -7.11 -4.51
N ILE A 90 1.17 -6.93 -4.08
CA ILE A 90 2.13 -6.02 -4.70
C ILE A 90 3.12 -6.83 -5.52
N PHE A 91 3.28 -6.44 -6.77
CA PHE A 91 4.25 -7.04 -7.69
C PHE A 91 5.52 -6.19 -7.72
N LYS A 92 6.66 -6.84 -7.78
CA LYS A 92 7.96 -6.20 -7.98
C LYS A 92 8.44 -6.50 -9.41
N GLN A 93 7.83 -5.80 -10.37
CA GLN A 93 8.14 -6.00 -11.79
C GLN A 93 9.60 -5.63 -12.11
N PRO A 94 10.36 -6.52 -12.75
CA PRO A 94 11.74 -6.22 -13.10
C PRO A 94 11.82 -5.05 -14.08
N SER A 95 12.80 -4.20 -13.92
CA SER A 95 13.15 -3.07 -14.79
C SER A 95 12.17 -1.90 -14.85
N ILE A 96 10.88 -2.09 -14.55
CA ILE A 96 9.85 -1.06 -14.63
C ILE A 96 9.20 -0.72 -13.28
N GLY A 97 9.46 -1.54 -12.24
CA GLY A 97 8.89 -1.32 -10.91
C GLY A 97 9.24 0.06 -10.36
N GLY A 98 8.23 0.80 -9.91
CA GLY A 98 8.40 2.09 -9.26
C GLY A 98 8.94 1.96 -7.84
N GLU A 99 9.75 2.90 -7.41
CA GLU A 99 10.17 3.00 -6.02
C GLU A 99 8.99 3.45 -5.15
N VAL A 100 8.87 2.85 -3.97
CA VAL A 100 7.91 3.28 -2.95
C VAL A 100 8.71 3.88 -1.80
N GLY A 101 8.60 5.19 -1.63
CA GLY A 101 9.28 5.92 -0.57
C GLY A 101 8.80 5.55 0.83
N LEU A 102 9.57 5.95 1.84
CA LEU A 102 9.19 5.77 3.25
C LEU A 102 7.84 6.43 3.52
N HIS A 103 6.95 5.67 4.14
CA HIS A 103 5.64 6.14 4.58
C HIS A 103 5.17 5.38 5.82
N GLN A 104 4.11 5.84 6.42
CA GLN A 104 3.40 5.15 7.48
C GLN A 104 2.00 4.81 6.95
N ASP A 105 1.54 3.56 7.10
CA ASP A 105 0.21 3.14 6.62
C ASP A 105 -0.92 3.94 7.28
N SER A 106 -0.72 4.39 8.51
CA SER A 106 -1.64 5.31 9.20
C SER A 106 -1.84 6.65 8.48
N THR A 107 -0.98 7.01 7.52
CA THR A 107 -1.19 8.15 6.62
C THR A 107 -2.48 7.99 5.82
N PHE A 108 -2.73 6.78 5.33
CA PHE A 108 -3.87 6.43 4.47
C PHE A 108 -5.04 5.84 5.24
N LEU A 109 -4.74 5.09 6.31
CA LEU A 109 -5.71 4.39 7.16
C LEU A 109 -5.69 5.01 8.56
N TYR A 110 -6.03 6.29 8.62
CA TYR A 110 -5.96 7.09 9.85
C TYR A 110 -7.07 6.72 10.83
N THR A 111 -6.70 6.52 12.08
CA THR A 111 -7.60 6.37 13.22
C THR A 111 -7.11 7.20 14.41
N GLU A 112 -8.01 7.56 15.30
CA GLU A 112 -7.69 8.24 16.56
C GLU A 112 -8.29 7.43 17.74
N PRO A 113 -7.48 6.83 18.59
CA PRO A 113 -6.01 6.71 18.47
C PRO A 113 -5.55 5.86 17.28
N LYS A 114 -4.26 5.97 16.90
CA LYS A 114 -3.68 5.20 15.81
C LYS A 114 -3.79 3.71 16.10
N SER A 115 -4.38 2.94 15.17
CA SER A 115 -4.59 1.49 15.32
C SER A 115 -4.29 0.68 14.06
N CYS A 116 -3.69 1.30 13.04
CA CYS A 116 -3.33 0.62 11.80
C CYS A 116 -2.09 -0.27 12.01
N ILE A 117 -2.22 -1.57 11.73
CA ILE A 117 -1.13 -2.55 11.71
C ILE A 117 -1.17 -3.25 10.36
N GLY A 118 -0.03 -3.29 9.66
CA GLY A 118 0.15 -4.03 8.43
C GLY A 118 0.81 -5.39 8.68
N PHE A 119 0.26 -6.44 8.08
CA PHE A 119 0.91 -7.75 7.99
C PHE A 119 1.46 -7.92 6.58
N TRP A 120 2.77 -8.05 6.46
CA TRP A 120 3.44 -8.26 5.20
C TRP A 120 3.89 -9.71 5.06
N LEU A 121 3.56 -10.33 3.94
CA LEU A 121 3.95 -11.71 3.62
C LEU A 121 4.76 -11.72 2.32
N ALA A 122 5.95 -12.32 2.36
CA ALA A 122 6.70 -12.63 1.17
C ALA A 122 6.06 -13.84 0.47
N LEU A 123 5.70 -13.71 -0.81
CA LEU A 123 5.16 -14.79 -1.63
C LEU A 123 6.24 -15.52 -2.44
N GLU A 124 7.44 -14.96 -2.47
CA GLU A 124 8.67 -15.50 -3.04
C GLU A 124 9.87 -14.96 -2.27
N ASP A 125 11.07 -15.43 -2.54
CA ASP A 125 12.28 -14.93 -1.89
C ASP A 125 12.43 -13.42 -2.12
N ALA A 126 12.43 -12.66 -1.03
CA ALA A 126 12.57 -11.21 -1.06
C ALA A 126 14.00 -10.82 -0.65
N THR A 127 14.70 -10.15 -1.55
CA THR A 127 16.09 -9.72 -1.38
C THR A 127 16.27 -8.26 -1.78
N ALA A 128 17.38 -7.65 -1.38
CA ALA A 128 17.74 -6.29 -1.81
C ALA A 128 17.76 -6.13 -3.32
N SER A 129 18.17 -7.17 -4.05
CA SER A 129 18.31 -7.14 -5.50
C SER A 129 16.99 -7.27 -6.25
N ASN A 130 15.91 -7.73 -5.62
CA ASN A 130 14.60 -7.89 -6.25
C ASN A 130 13.49 -7.02 -5.62
N GLY A 131 13.88 -6.01 -4.82
CA GLY A 131 12.96 -5.01 -4.30
C GLY A 131 12.24 -5.42 -3.02
N CYS A 132 12.94 -6.08 -2.10
CA CYS A 132 12.37 -6.41 -0.79
C CYS A 132 11.86 -5.16 -0.04
N LEU A 133 10.97 -5.39 0.90
CA LEU A 133 10.50 -4.33 1.79
C LEU A 133 11.66 -3.81 2.64
N GLN A 134 11.69 -2.50 2.85
CA GLN A 134 12.60 -1.84 3.79
C GLN A 134 11.80 -1.24 4.93
N ALA A 135 12.34 -1.26 6.13
CA ALA A 135 11.69 -0.68 7.29
C ALA A 135 12.61 0.22 8.09
N LEU A 136 12.05 1.31 8.60
CA LEU A 136 12.71 2.15 9.59
C LEU A 136 12.49 1.55 10.98
N LYS A 137 13.54 0.99 11.58
CA LYS A 137 13.45 0.40 12.91
C LYS A 137 12.96 1.43 13.94
N GLY A 138 11.85 1.12 14.61
CA GLY A 138 11.20 2.04 15.56
C GLY A 138 10.33 3.12 14.91
N GLY A 139 10.17 3.13 13.59
CA GLY A 139 9.36 4.11 12.85
C GLY A 139 7.90 4.19 13.28
N HIS A 140 7.35 3.12 13.85
CA HIS A 140 5.99 3.12 14.43
C HIS A 140 5.85 4.01 15.69
N LYS A 141 6.97 4.42 16.32
CA LYS A 141 6.99 5.27 17.52
C LYS A 141 7.10 6.76 17.21
N ILE A 142 7.47 7.12 15.97
CA ILE A 142 7.59 8.52 15.60
C ILE A 142 6.21 9.15 15.33
N THR A 143 6.16 10.47 15.31
CA THR A 143 4.96 11.24 14.94
C THR A 143 4.50 10.85 13.55
N LEU A 144 3.19 10.81 13.32
CA LEU A 144 2.64 10.64 11.98
C LEU A 144 3.05 11.83 11.11
N LYS A 145 3.71 11.55 9.99
CA LYS A 145 4.26 12.60 9.11
C LYS A 145 3.19 13.35 8.35
N GLN A 146 2.20 12.61 7.86
CA GLN A 146 1.15 13.21 7.03
C GLN A 146 -0.13 12.39 7.09
N ARG A 147 -1.24 13.00 6.71
CA ARG A 147 -2.54 12.36 6.63
C ARG A 147 -3.14 12.58 5.25
N PHE A 148 -3.53 11.49 4.61
CA PHE A 148 -4.29 11.50 3.36
C PHE A 148 -5.78 11.62 3.67
N LYS A 149 -6.46 12.59 3.07
CA LYS A 149 -7.87 12.87 3.35
C LYS A 149 -8.60 13.42 2.13
N LEU A 150 -9.92 13.41 2.17
CA LEU A 150 -10.74 14.11 1.19
C LEU A 150 -10.57 15.63 1.36
N SER A 151 -10.33 16.32 0.27
CA SER A 151 -10.24 17.78 0.23
C SER A 151 -11.63 18.42 0.22
N LYS A 152 -11.80 19.52 0.92
CA LYS A 152 -13.02 20.33 0.85
C LYS A 152 -13.27 20.93 -0.53
N LYS A 153 -12.25 20.97 -1.39
CA LYS A 153 -12.32 21.49 -2.76
C LYS A 153 -12.62 20.40 -3.79
N GLY A 154 -12.82 19.15 -3.36
CA GLY A 154 -12.94 17.95 -4.18
C GLY A 154 -11.60 17.24 -4.34
N GLY A 155 -11.65 15.92 -4.64
CA GLY A 155 -10.46 15.08 -4.70
C GLY A 155 -9.86 14.77 -3.33
N THR A 156 -8.56 14.53 -3.29
CA THR A 156 -7.82 14.19 -2.09
C THR A 156 -6.65 15.14 -1.87
N GLU A 157 -6.15 15.22 -0.65
CA GLU A 157 -5.00 16.03 -0.27
C GLU A 157 -4.18 15.37 0.83
N PHE A 158 -2.89 15.73 0.91
CA PHE A 158 -2.04 15.38 2.03
C PHE A 158 -1.95 16.57 2.99
N GLU A 159 -2.32 16.33 4.23
CA GLU A 159 -2.10 17.25 5.35
C GLU A 159 -0.77 16.88 6.01
N ILE A 160 0.19 17.80 5.99
CA ILE A 160 1.47 17.62 6.68
C ILE A 160 1.23 17.83 8.17
N LEU A 161 1.58 16.83 8.97
CA LEU A 161 1.48 16.84 10.43
C LEU A 161 2.83 17.04 11.11
N ASP A 162 3.91 16.56 10.44
CA ASP A 162 5.28 16.66 10.92
C ASP A 162 6.23 16.72 9.72
N ASP A 163 6.91 17.83 9.52
CA ASP A 163 7.82 18.10 8.40
C ASP A 163 9.29 17.78 8.70
N GLU A 164 9.58 17.31 9.91
CA GLU A 164 10.92 16.86 10.26
C GLU A 164 11.37 15.69 9.34
N PRO A 165 12.65 15.62 8.96
CA PRO A 165 13.14 14.53 8.12
C PRO A 165 13.02 13.16 8.82
N TRP A 166 13.00 12.09 8.02
CA TRP A 166 13.05 10.74 8.56
C TRP A 166 14.34 10.51 9.35
N PRO A 167 14.29 9.99 10.58
CA PRO A 167 15.42 10.08 11.52
C PRO A 167 16.58 9.14 11.21
N LEU A 168 16.38 8.08 10.45
CA LEU A 168 17.38 7.03 10.25
C LEU A 168 17.33 6.46 8.83
N THR A 169 18.39 5.75 8.45
CA THR A 169 18.41 4.96 7.22
C THR A 169 17.55 3.70 7.38
N PRO A 170 16.70 3.36 6.42
CA PRO A 170 15.92 2.14 6.43
C PRO A 170 16.80 0.89 6.47
N LEU A 171 16.31 -0.15 7.14
CA LEU A 171 16.87 -1.50 7.10
C LEU A 171 16.08 -2.34 6.11
N GLU A 172 16.78 -3.20 5.38
CA GLU A 172 16.16 -4.25 4.55
C GLU A 172 15.57 -5.34 5.45
N LEU A 173 14.42 -5.89 5.05
CA LEU A 173 13.70 -6.95 5.73
C LEU A 173 13.70 -8.24 4.92
#